data_3aecd9d93d0aced7bb886f0c8605841c
#
_entry.id   3aecd9d93d0aced7bb886f0c8605841c
#
_cell.length_a   1.000
_cell.length_b   1.000
_cell.length_c   1.000
_cell.angle_alpha   90.00
_cell.angle_beta   90.00
_cell.angle_gamma   90.00
#
_symmetry.space_group_name_H-M   'P 1'
#
loop_
_entity.id
_entity.type
_entity.pdbx_description
1 polymer ?
#
loop_
_entity_poly.entity_id
_entity_poly.type
_entity_poly.pdbx_seq_one_letter_code
_entity_poly.pdbx_strand_id
1 'polypeptide(L)' 'MRTLKEVPCGQTVKVKKLSGEGPVKRRIMDMGITKGVGIFVRKVAPLGDPIEVTVRGYELSLRKADAEMIEVE' A
#
# COMPACT_ATOMS: atom_id res chain seq x y z
N MET A 1 13.74 -7.02 -0.06
CA MET A 1 12.40 -6.92 0.50
C MET A 1 11.46 -6.28 -0.50
N ARG A 2 10.23 -6.77 -0.57
CA ARG A 2 9.27 -6.25 -1.54
C ARG A 2 8.36 -5.23 -0.87
N THR A 3 8.13 -4.11 -1.54
CA THR A 3 7.19 -3.10 -1.07
C THR A 3 5.96 -3.09 -1.97
N LEU A 4 4.91 -2.41 -1.53
CA LEU A 4 3.67 -2.31 -2.29
C LEU A 4 3.91 -1.66 -3.66
N LYS A 5 4.88 -0.78 -3.74
CA LYS A 5 5.25 -0.12 -5.00
C LYS A 5 5.61 -1.13 -6.10
N GLU A 6 6.16 -2.28 -5.71
CA GLU A 6 6.63 -3.28 -6.66
C GLU A 6 5.55 -4.29 -7.05
N VAL A 7 4.37 -4.20 -6.46
CA VAL A 7 3.29 -5.15 -6.74
C VAL A 7 2.54 -4.72 -7.99
N PRO A 8 2.46 -5.57 -9.02
CA PRO A 8 1.71 -5.23 -10.23
C PRO A 8 0.20 -5.21 -9.96
N CYS A 9 -0.54 -4.50 -10.80
CA CYS A 9 -1.99 -4.45 -10.66
C CYS A 9 -2.58 -5.83 -10.86
N GLY A 10 -3.69 -6.08 -10.17
CA GLY A 10 -4.37 -7.36 -10.22
C GLY A 10 -3.93 -8.36 -9.17
N GLN A 11 -2.95 -8.01 -8.35
CA GLN A 11 -2.48 -8.90 -7.29
C GLN A 11 -2.94 -8.46 -5.91
N THR A 12 -3.16 -9.43 -5.04
CA THR A 12 -3.47 -9.20 -3.64
C THR A 12 -2.26 -9.63 -2.81
N VAL A 13 -1.83 -8.77 -1.90
CA VAL A 13 -0.69 -9.07 -1.03
C VAL A 13 -1.04 -8.73 0.41
N LYS A 14 -0.31 -9.31 1.35
CA LYS A 14 -0.47 -9.00 2.76
C LYS A 14 0.62 -8.06 3.22
N VAL A 15 0.25 -7.13 4.08
CA VAL A 15 1.22 -6.22 4.68
C VAL A 15 2.08 -6.98 5.67
N LYS A 16 3.37 -6.92 5.47
CA LYS A 16 4.33 -7.53 6.37
C LYS A 16 4.74 -6.55 7.46
N LYS A 17 4.97 -5.30 7.07
CA LYS A 17 5.49 -4.30 7.98
C LYS A 17 5.36 -2.91 7.37
N LEU A 18 5.21 -1.91 8.21
CA LEU A 18 5.28 -0.51 7.79
C LEU A 18 6.65 0.02 8.19
N SER A 19 7.43 0.47 7.22
CA SER A 19 8.80 0.91 7.48
C SER A 19 8.95 2.40 7.75
N GLY A 20 7.91 3.17 7.52
CA GLY A 20 7.95 4.60 7.80
C GLY A 20 7.92 4.91 9.30
N GLU A 21 8.17 6.16 9.64
CA GLU A 21 8.11 6.63 11.01
C GLU A 21 7.30 7.92 11.09
N GLY A 22 6.81 8.22 12.31
CA GLY A 22 6.12 9.48 12.57
C GLY A 22 4.80 9.64 11.86
N PRO A 23 4.50 10.87 11.38
CA PRO A 23 3.20 11.19 10.81
C PRO A 23 2.82 10.35 9.58
N VAL A 24 3.82 10.00 8.76
CA VAL A 24 3.55 9.24 7.54
C VAL A 24 3.05 7.84 7.88
N LYS A 25 3.73 7.17 8.80
CA LYS A 25 3.32 5.84 9.22
C LYS A 25 1.93 5.88 9.85
N ARG A 26 1.68 6.88 10.69
CA ARG A 26 0.40 7.03 11.36
C ARG A 26 -0.72 7.25 10.34
N ARG A 27 -0.47 8.07 9.33
CA ARG A 27 -1.45 8.33 8.28
C ARG A 27 -1.82 7.03 7.54
N ILE A 28 -0.81 6.23 7.22
CA ILE A 28 -1.03 4.96 6.55
C ILE A 28 -1.86 4.02 7.42
N MET A 29 -1.54 3.97 8.70
CA MET A 29 -2.30 3.13 9.64
C MET A 29 -3.73 3.61 9.78
N ASP A 30 -3.94 4.93 9.78
CA ASP A 30 -5.28 5.50 9.90
C ASP A 30 -6.14 5.17 8.70
N MET A 31 -5.55 4.87 7.55
CA MET A 31 -6.28 4.44 6.36
C MET A 31 -6.66 2.95 6.42
N GLY A 32 -6.32 2.27 7.50
CA GLY A 32 -6.63 0.86 7.65
C GLY A 32 -5.53 -0.09 7.17
N ILE A 33 -4.40 0.45 6.79
CA ILE A 33 -3.27 -0.36 6.33
C ILE A 33 -2.40 -0.70 7.52
N THR A 34 -2.60 -1.90 8.05
CA THR A 34 -1.86 -2.37 9.22
C THR A 34 -1.28 -3.74 8.93
N LYS A 35 -0.37 -4.18 9.78
CA LYS A 35 0.28 -5.48 9.61
C LYS A 35 -0.74 -6.59 9.46
N GLY A 36 -0.56 -7.43 8.45
CA GLY A 36 -1.43 -8.58 8.21
C GLY A 36 -2.64 -8.31 7.33
N VAL A 37 -2.92 -7.04 7.02
CA VAL A 37 -4.08 -6.72 6.19
C VAL A 37 -3.79 -7.04 4.73
N GLY A 38 -4.82 -7.48 4.00
CA GLY A 38 -4.70 -7.74 2.58
C GLY A 38 -4.93 -6.47 1.78
N ILE A 39 -4.10 -6.27 0.77
CA ILE A 39 -4.23 -5.13 -0.15
C ILE A 39 -4.33 -5.66 -1.56
N PHE A 40 -5.38 -5.27 -2.27
CA PHE A 40 -5.54 -5.60 -3.68
C PHE A 40 -5.14 -4.37 -4.51
N VAL A 41 -4.16 -4.53 -5.39
CA VAL A 41 -3.72 -3.44 -6.26
C VAL A 41 -4.63 -3.40 -7.47
N ARG A 42 -5.52 -2.40 -7.52
CA ARG A 42 -6.50 -2.27 -8.59
C ARG A 42 -5.91 -1.66 -9.84
N LYS A 43 -5.14 -0.61 -9.68
CA LYS A 43 -4.67 0.17 -10.81
C LYS A 43 -3.41 0.94 -10.42
N VAL A 44 -2.51 1.08 -11.38
CA VAL A 44 -1.30 1.88 -11.20
C VAL A 44 -1.27 2.88 -12.35
N ALA A 45 -1.13 4.15 -12.03
CA ALA A 45 -1.04 5.19 -13.06
C ALA A 45 0.21 4.97 -13.91
N PRO A 46 0.24 5.48 -15.16
CA PRO A 46 1.34 5.21 -16.09
C PRO A 46 2.75 5.49 -15.54
N LEU A 47 2.89 6.46 -14.65
CA LEU A 47 4.18 6.77 -14.06
C LEU A 47 4.39 6.13 -12.70
N GLY A 48 3.51 5.21 -12.32
CA GLY A 48 3.60 4.55 -11.02
C GLY A 48 3.01 5.33 -9.87
N ASP A 49 2.34 6.44 -10.13
CA ASP A 49 1.83 7.33 -9.09
C ASP A 49 0.61 8.08 -9.63
N PRO A 50 -0.55 7.98 -9.00
CA PRO A 50 -0.83 7.24 -7.77
C PRO A 50 -1.09 5.74 -8.01
N ILE A 51 -1.15 5.00 -6.91
CA ILE A 51 -1.49 3.58 -6.92
C ILE A 51 -2.86 3.43 -6.26
N GLU A 52 -3.81 2.84 -6.97
CA GLU A 52 -5.16 2.63 -6.44
C GLU A 52 -5.29 1.22 -5.90
N VAL A 53 -5.71 1.11 -4.66
CA VAL A 53 -5.81 -0.18 -3.98
C VAL A 53 -7.16 -0.33 -3.28
N THR A 54 -7.49 -1.57 -2.97
CA THR A 54 -8.67 -1.90 -2.16
C THR A 54 -8.18 -2.52 -0.86
N VAL A 55 -8.61 -1.94 0.25
CA VAL A 55 -8.24 -2.42 1.59
C VAL A 55 -9.50 -2.47 2.44
N ARG A 56 -9.77 -3.63 3.03
CA ARG A 56 -10.94 -3.83 3.90
C ARG A 56 -12.25 -3.40 3.25
N GLY A 57 -12.36 -3.58 1.93
CA GLY A 57 -13.56 -3.21 1.20
C GLY A 57 -13.63 -1.74 0.79
N TYR A 58 -12.63 -0.96 1.11
CA TYR A 58 -12.57 0.44 0.73
C TYR A 58 -11.54 0.66 -0.36
N GLU A 59 -11.84 1.59 -1.26
CA GLU A 59 -10.91 1.97 -2.31
C GLU A 59 -10.10 3.16 -1.85
N LEU A 60 -8.80 3.04 -1.96
CA LEU A 60 -7.86 4.08 -1.54
C LEU A 60 -6.91 4.41 -2.66
N SER A 61 -6.43 5.64 -2.66
CA SER A 61 -5.41 6.08 -3.59
C SER A 61 -4.17 6.42 -2.77
N LEU A 62 -3.05 5.79 -3.10
CA LEU A 62 -1.79 5.99 -2.39
C LEU A 62 -0.77 6.63 -3.30
N ARG A 63 0.07 7.48 -2.73
CA ARG A 63 1.21 8.01 -3.47
C ARG A 63 2.30 6.94 -3.52
N LYS A 64 3.13 7.03 -4.54
CA LYS A 64 4.27 6.13 -4.68
C LYS A 64 5.13 6.12 -3.42
N ALA A 65 5.35 7.29 -2.84
CA ALA A 65 6.14 7.40 -1.62
C ALA A 65 5.52 6.64 -0.45
N ASP A 66 4.18 6.64 -0.36
CA ASP A 66 3.49 5.88 0.69
C ASP A 66 3.65 4.38 0.45
N ALA A 67 3.53 3.96 -0.79
CA ALA A 67 3.66 2.54 -1.14
C ALA A 67 5.06 2.00 -0.84
N GLU A 68 6.07 2.83 -0.98
CA GLU A 68 7.45 2.44 -0.68
C GLU A 68 7.66 2.12 0.80
N MET A 69 6.79 2.62 1.66
CA MET A 69 6.87 2.39 3.10
C MET A 69 6.07 1.18 3.58
N ILE A 70 5.36 0.54 2.66
CA ILE A 70 4.53 -0.63 2.99
C ILE A 70 5.25 -1.87 2.48
N GLU A 71 5.87 -2.61 3.41
CA GLU A 71 6.53 -3.86 3.05
C GLU A 71 5.47 -4.96 2.99
N VAL A 72 5.51 -5.76 1.93
CA VAL A 72 4.53 -6.83 1.70
C VAL A 72 5.22 -8.17 1.58
N GLU A 73 4.44 -9.21 1.83
CA GLU A 73 4.91 -10.58 1.71
C GLU A 73 5.04 -11.02 0.26
#